data_69758cc83c1392622bcc4a8fcd037a8b
#
_entry.id   69758cc83c1392622bcc4a8fcd037a8b
#
_cell.length_a   1.000
_cell.length_b   1.000
_cell.length_c   1.000
_cell.angle_alpha   90.00
_cell.angle_beta   90.00
_cell.angle_gamma   90.00
#
_symmetry.space_group_name_H-M   'P 1'
#
loop_
_entity.id
_entity.type
_entity.pdbx_description
1 polymer ?
#
loop_
_entity_poly.entity_id
_entity_poly.type
_entity_poly.pdbx_seq_one_letter_code
_entity_poly.pdbx_strand_id
1 'polypeptide(L)'
;MEDDFEIDEEIEDMKIIKCNSSDIPQLAVFNKQLIEDEKSDNPMSVPELEKRMENFLNTEYDAYFFEVDKAIVGYALVKKSCSPLYLRQFFIGREYRKNHCGTEAFHALLNYLNVDSIDIEVLSGNEPGNRFWESLGFKEVSRYMRLRKI
;
A
#
# COMPACT_ATOMS: atom_id res chain seq x y z
N MET A 1 -2.20 -31.48 -0.48
CA MET A 1 -2.80 -31.33 -1.81
C MET A 1 -4.09 -30.54 -1.76
N GLU A 2 -5.09 -31.05 -1.02
CA GLU A 2 -6.34 -30.29 -0.89
C GLU A 2 -6.16 -28.96 -0.23
N ASP A 3 -5.16 -28.82 0.63
CA ASP A 3 -4.88 -27.55 1.30
C ASP A 3 -4.56 -26.43 0.31
N ASP A 4 -3.98 -26.80 -0.82
CA ASP A 4 -3.60 -25.83 -1.84
C ASP A 4 -4.86 -25.18 -2.46
N PHE A 5 -5.95 -25.90 -2.55
CA PHE A 5 -7.18 -25.34 -3.12
C PHE A 5 -7.74 -24.23 -2.24
N GLU A 6 -7.70 -24.40 -0.93
CA GLU A 6 -8.23 -23.38 -0.04
C GLU A 6 -7.42 -22.10 -0.13
N ILE A 7 -6.10 -22.21 -0.24
CA ILE A 7 -5.25 -21.06 -0.39
C ILE A 7 -5.54 -20.34 -1.70
N ASP A 8 -5.70 -21.09 -2.78
CA ASP A 8 -5.98 -20.52 -4.09
C ASP A 8 -7.33 -19.81 -4.12
N GLU A 9 -8.34 -20.35 -3.43
CA GLU A 9 -9.64 -19.71 -3.37
C GLU A 9 -9.56 -18.37 -2.65
N GLU A 10 -8.78 -18.28 -1.58
CA GLU A 10 -8.61 -17.01 -0.88
C GLU A 10 -7.95 -15.99 -1.77
N ILE A 11 -6.97 -16.39 -2.56
CA ILE A 11 -6.28 -15.52 -3.51
C ILE A 11 -7.26 -14.97 -4.54
N GLU A 12 -8.12 -15.83 -5.06
CA GLU A 12 -9.07 -15.44 -6.11
C GLU A 12 -10.12 -14.46 -5.61
N ASP A 13 -10.35 -14.42 -4.29
CA ASP A 13 -11.35 -13.53 -3.70
C ASP A 13 -10.85 -12.10 -3.50
N MET A 14 -9.59 -11.85 -3.71
CA MET A 14 -9.03 -10.50 -3.55
C MET A 14 -9.48 -9.61 -4.71
N LYS A 15 -10.19 -8.53 -4.39
CA LYS A 15 -10.69 -7.57 -5.37
C LYS A 15 -10.01 -6.23 -5.19
N ILE A 16 -9.76 -5.55 -6.29
CA ILE A 16 -9.22 -4.20 -6.31
C ILE A 16 -10.37 -3.25 -6.65
N ILE A 17 -10.62 -2.26 -5.79
CA ILE A 17 -11.70 -1.31 -5.97
C ILE A 17 -11.12 0.09 -6.01
N LYS A 18 -11.27 0.78 -7.13
CA LYS A 18 -10.80 2.16 -7.24
C LYS A 18 -11.64 3.06 -6.32
N CYS A 19 -10.96 3.85 -5.51
CA CYS A 19 -11.60 4.73 -4.55
C CYS A 19 -12.06 6.04 -5.20
N ASN A 20 -13.04 6.67 -4.57
CA ASN A 20 -13.51 8.00 -4.95
C ASN A 20 -13.55 8.88 -3.70
N SER A 21 -14.08 10.10 -3.85
CA SER A 21 -14.07 11.08 -2.75
C SER A 21 -14.82 10.60 -1.51
N SER A 22 -15.83 9.75 -1.66
CA SER A 22 -16.57 9.24 -0.50
C SER A 22 -15.75 8.27 0.33
N ASP A 23 -14.64 7.77 -0.19
CA ASP A 23 -13.77 6.82 0.51
C ASP A 23 -12.67 7.50 1.32
N ILE A 24 -12.53 8.82 1.21
CA ILE A 24 -11.46 9.57 1.87
C ILE A 24 -11.43 9.35 3.39
N PRO A 25 -12.55 9.37 4.11
CA PRO A 25 -12.48 9.13 5.55
C PRO A 25 -11.83 7.79 5.91
N GLN A 26 -12.19 6.72 5.21
CA GLN A 26 -11.59 5.40 5.48
C GLN A 26 -10.12 5.38 5.09
N LEU A 27 -9.78 5.99 3.96
CA LEU A 27 -8.39 6.07 3.52
C LEU A 27 -7.53 6.80 4.54
N ALA A 28 -8.05 7.88 5.14
CA ALA A 28 -7.29 8.64 6.13
C ALA A 28 -7.07 7.84 7.41
N VAL A 29 -8.06 7.07 7.85
CA VAL A 29 -7.91 6.20 9.02
C VAL A 29 -6.83 5.15 8.75
N PHE A 30 -6.88 4.50 7.60
CA PHE A 30 -5.85 3.53 7.21
C PHE A 30 -4.47 4.20 7.12
N ASN A 31 -4.41 5.41 6.56
CA ASN A 31 -3.15 6.13 6.43
C ASN A 31 -2.55 6.45 7.82
N LYS A 32 -3.39 6.79 8.78
CA LYS A 32 -2.91 7.03 10.15
C LYS A 32 -2.30 5.76 10.74
N GLN A 33 -2.96 4.64 10.54
CA GLN A 33 -2.44 3.36 11.02
C GLN A 33 -1.13 2.99 10.32
N LEU A 34 -1.02 3.26 9.03
CA LEU A 34 0.22 3.02 8.28
C LEU A 34 1.37 3.84 8.86
N ILE A 35 1.13 5.12 9.13
CA ILE A 35 2.13 6.00 9.72
C ILE A 35 2.61 5.42 11.06
N GLU A 36 1.69 4.95 11.89
CA GLU A 36 2.03 4.34 13.17
C GLU A 36 2.83 3.06 12.99
N ASP A 37 2.43 2.22 12.04
CA ASP A 37 3.11 0.96 11.79
C ASP A 37 4.53 1.15 11.27
N GLU A 38 4.74 2.18 10.47
CA GLU A 38 6.06 2.49 9.92
C GLU A 38 6.93 3.22 10.94
N LYS A 39 6.38 3.56 12.09
CA LYS A 39 7.06 4.36 13.11
C LYS A 39 7.57 5.66 12.55
N SER A 40 6.82 6.22 11.61
CA SER A 40 7.11 7.52 11.04
C SER A 40 6.85 8.61 12.08
N ASP A 41 7.63 9.68 12.04
CA ASP A 41 7.44 10.82 12.94
C ASP A 41 6.44 11.84 12.39
N ASN A 42 5.67 11.46 11.36
CA ASN A 42 4.64 12.31 10.79
C ASN A 42 3.52 12.55 11.82
N PRO A 43 3.30 13.81 12.26
CA PRO A 43 2.33 14.11 13.34
C PRO A 43 0.93 14.38 12.86
N MET A 44 0.62 14.18 11.57
CA MET A 44 -0.67 14.58 11.00
C MET A 44 -1.82 13.86 11.68
N SER A 45 -2.88 14.61 11.99
CA SER A 45 -4.13 14.08 12.51
C SER A 45 -4.94 13.46 11.37
N VAL A 46 -5.98 12.69 11.73
CA VAL A 46 -6.85 12.10 10.71
C VAL A 46 -7.49 13.18 9.82
N PRO A 47 -8.05 14.29 10.37
CA PRO A 47 -8.57 15.35 9.50
C PRO A 47 -7.53 15.94 8.55
N GLU A 48 -6.29 16.09 9.00
CA GLU A 48 -5.22 16.58 8.13
C GLU A 48 -4.89 15.55 7.03
N LEU A 49 -4.93 14.27 7.38
CA LEU A 49 -4.69 13.21 6.40
C LEU A 49 -5.83 13.11 5.39
N GLU A 50 -7.07 13.41 5.81
CA GLU A 50 -8.19 13.48 4.86
C GLU A 50 -7.94 14.56 3.82
N LYS A 51 -7.51 15.73 4.28
CA LYS A 51 -7.24 16.83 3.37
C LYS A 51 -6.09 16.50 2.42
N ARG A 52 -5.05 15.88 2.93
CA ARG A 52 -3.93 15.46 2.11
C ARG A 52 -4.35 14.41 1.09
N MET A 53 -5.19 13.46 1.50
CA MET A 53 -5.69 12.43 0.59
C MET A 53 -6.54 13.03 -0.52
N GLU A 54 -7.40 13.99 -0.17
CA GLU A 54 -8.19 14.70 -1.18
C GLU A 54 -7.28 15.33 -2.22
N ASN A 55 -6.20 15.97 -1.76
CA ASN A 55 -5.26 16.61 -2.67
C ASN A 55 -4.57 15.57 -3.57
N PHE A 56 -4.18 14.42 -3.03
CA PHE A 56 -3.60 13.35 -3.83
C PHE A 56 -4.57 12.91 -4.94
N LEU A 57 -5.82 12.64 -4.58
CA LEU A 57 -6.79 12.12 -5.53
C LEU A 57 -7.20 13.14 -6.58
N ASN A 58 -7.06 14.44 -6.28
CA ASN A 58 -7.36 15.50 -7.23
C ASN A 58 -6.18 15.84 -8.14
N THR A 59 -5.02 15.25 -7.93
CA THR A 59 -3.83 15.54 -8.73
C THR A 59 -3.39 14.28 -9.50
N GLU A 60 -2.30 13.66 -9.06
CA GLU A 60 -1.61 12.65 -9.86
C GLU A 60 -1.79 11.23 -9.34
N TYR A 61 -2.62 11.03 -8.30
CA TYR A 61 -2.72 9.75 -7.62
C TYR A 61 -4.09 9.15 -7.75
N ASP A 62 -4.13 7.80 -7.80
CA ASP A 62 -5.34 7.03 -7.55
C ASP A 62 -5.15 6.18 -6.31
N ALA A 63 -6.23 5.98 -5.57
CA ALA A 63 -6.23 5.07 -4.44
C ALA A 63 -7.11 3.87 -4.77
N TYR A 64 -6.72 2.72 -4.22
CA TYR A 64 -7.43 1.46 -4.43
C TYR A 64 -7.61 0.76 -3.10
N PHE A 65 -8.80 0.22 -2.86
CA PHE A 65 -9.04 -0.67 -1.74
C PHE A 65 -8.77 -2.10 -2.15
N PHE A 66 -8.32 -2.88 -1.18
CA PHE A 66 -8.25 -4.33 -1.29
C PHE A 66 -9.44 -4.90 -0.53
N GLU A 67 -10.24 -5.72 -1.20
CA GLU A 67 -11.45 -6.29 -0.60
C GLU A 67 -11.39 -7.81 -0.66
N VAL A 68 -11.70 -8.43 0.49
CA VAL A 68 -11.81 -9.88 0.61
C VAL A 68 -13.12 -10.16 1.34
N ASP A 69 -14.00 -10.97 0.73
CA ASP A 69 -15.29 -11.34 1.33
C ASP A 69 -16.08 -10.11 1.80
N LYS A 70 -16.12 -9.08 0.97
CA LYS A 70 -16.83 -7.82 1.22
C LYS A 70 -16.22 -6.97 2.33
N ALA A 71 -15.08 -7.37 2.88
CA ALA A 71 -14.37 -6.59 3.88
C ALA A 71 -13.21 -5.84 3.22
N ILE A 72 -13.06 -4.58 3.55
CA ILE A 72 -11.94 -3.78 3.07
C ILE A 72 -10.76 -4.05 4.01
N VAL A 73 -9.72 -4.68 3.46
CA VAL A 73 -8.60 -5.15 4.28
C VAL A 73 -7.38 -4.24 4.20
N GLY A 74 -7.37 -3.28 3.29
CA GLY A 74 -6.24 -2.35 3.15
C GLY A 74 -6.39 -1.48 1.93
N TYR A 75 -5.33 -0.76 1.58
CA TYR A 75 -5.37 0.14 0.42
C TYR A 75 -3.98 0.36 -0.16
N ALA A 76 -3.97 0.91 -1.38
CA ALA A 76 -2.76 1.38 -2.04
C ALA A 76 -3.01 2.76 -2.61
N LEU A 77 -1.96 3.59 -2.64
CA LEU A 77 -1.98 4.92 -3.26
C LEU A 77 -0.89 4.96 -4.32
N VAL A 78 -1.29 5.15 -5.57
CA VAL A 78 -0.39 5.02 -6.72
C VAL A 78 -0.34 6.32 -7.49
N LYS A 79 0.87 6.82 -7.75
CA LYS A 79 1.08 7.97 -8.61
C LYS A 79 1.12 7.49 -10.06
N LYS A 80 0.24 8.05 -10.88
CA LYS A 80 0.08 7.61 -12.27
C LYS A 80 0.86 8.43 -13.28
N SER A 81 1.36 9.57 -12.87
CA SER A 81 1.98 10.52 -13.80
C SER A 81 3.43 10.22 -14.12
N CYS A 82 3.96 9.12 -13.62
CA CYS A 82 5.36 8.75 -13.85
C CYS A 82 5.46 7.32 -14.38
N SER A 83 6.59 7.00 -14.98
CA SER A 83 6.88 5.67 -15.50
C SER A 83 8.29 5.30 -15.07
N PRO A 84 8.48 4.22 -14.31
CA PRO A 84 7.43 3.33 -13.78
C PRO A 84 6.46 4.05 -12.85
N LEU A 85 5.28 3.48 -12.65
CA LEU A 85 4.35 4.00 -11.64
C LEU A 85 5.01 3.99 -10.27
N TYR A 86 4.57 4.88 -9.40
CA TYR A 86 5.12 4.97 -8.05
C TYR A 86 4.05 4.60 -7.03
N LEU A 87 4.31 3.55 -6.25
CA LEU A 87 3.44 3.11 -5.17
C LEU A 87 3.84 3.88 -3.92
N ARG A 88 3.07 4.90 -3.58
CA ARG A 88 3.40 5.78 -2.47
C ARG A 88 3.01 5.20 -1.12
N GLN A 89 1.86 4.53 -1.05
CA GLN A 89 1.36 3.95 0.21
C GLN A 89 0.79 2.58 -0.10
N PHE A 90 1.04 1.65 0.82
CA PHE A 90 0.53 0.28 0.72
C PHE A 90 0.30 -0.20 2.15
N PHE A 91 -0.94 -0.55 2.47
CA PHE A 91 -1.32 -0.90 3.82
C PHE A 91 -2.26 -2.09 3.83
N ILE A 92 -1.98 -3.04 4.71
CA ILE A 92 -2.88 -4.14 5.04
C ILE A 92 -3.18 -4.04 6.53
N GLY A 93 -4.45 -4.09 6.91
CA GLY A 93 -4.84 -4.05 8.31
C GLY A 93 -4.18 -5.14 9.11
N ARG A 94 -3.84 -4.85 10.38
CA ARG A 94 -3.06 -5.76 11.22
C ARG A 94 -3.69 -7.14 11.34
N GLU A 95 -5.02 -7.20 11.41
CA GLU A 95 -5.74 -8.46 11.55
C GLU A 95 -5.73 -9.30 10.30
N TYR A 96 -5.32 -8.73 9.16
CA TYR A 96 -5.32 -9.42 7.87
C TYR A 96 -3.92 -9.75 7.36
N ARG A 97 -2.87 -9.49 8.12
CA ARG A 97 -1.49 -9.65 7.64
C ARG A 97 -1.00 -11.07 7.61
N LYS A 98 -1.80 -11.99 8.09
CA LYS A 98 -1.46 -13.41 8.05
C LYS A 98 -1.90 -14.00 6.72
N ASN A 99 -1.40 -15.19 6.40
CA ASN A 99 -1.79 -15.95 5.21
C ASN A 99 -1.44 -15.24 3.91
N HIS A 100 -0.33 -14.48 3.92
CA HIS A 100 0.19 -13.84 2.71
C HIS A 100 -0.75 -12.82 2.09
N CYS A 101 -1.62 -12.23 2.87
CA CYS A 101 -2.58 -11.24 2.36
C CYS A 101 -1.89 -10.07 1.66
N GLY A 102 -0.79 -9.56 2.24
CA GLY A 102 -0.05 -8.48 1.61
C GLY A 102 0.52 -8.85 0.25
N THR A 103 1.07 -10.05 0.14
CA THR A 103 1.63 -10.54 -1.12
C THR A 103 0.52 -10.67 -2.17
N GLU A 104 -0.61 -11.22 -1.79
CA GLU A 104 -1.73 -11.39 -2.71
C GLU A 104 -2.31 -10.05 -3.14
N ALA A 105 -2.42 -9.11 -2.20
CA ALA A 105 -2.91 -7.78 -2.52
C ALA A 105 -1.98 -7.08 -3.52
N PHE A 106 -0.67 -7.22 -3.32
CA PHE A 106 0.29 -6.60 -4.23
C PHE A 106 0.19 -7.19 -5.63
N HIS A 107 0.12 -8.51 -5.75
CA HIS A 107 -0.01 -9.15 -7.06
C HIS A 107 -1.33 -8.80 -7.74
N ALA A 108 -2.41 -8.75 -6.96
CA ALA A 108 -3.71 -8.34 -7.50
C ALA A 108 -3.65 -6.90 -8.02
N LEU A 109 -2.95 -6.02 -7.31
CA LEU A 109 -2.79 -4.64 -7.74
C LEU A 109 -2.02 -4.55 -9.06
N LEU A 110 -0.90 -5.26 -9.17
CA LEU A 110 -0.12 -5.25 -10.41
C LEU A 110 -0.95 -5.76 -11.59
N ASN A 111 -1.71 -6.81 -11.39
CA ASN A 111 -2.59 -7.34 -12.44
C ASN A 111 -3.64 -6.33 -12.84
N TYR A 112 -4.26 -5.68 -11.85
CA TYR A 112 -5.28 -4.66 -12.11
C TYR A 112 -4.70 -3.48 -12.89
N LEU A 113 -3.52 -3.02 -12.50
CA LEU A 113 -2.85 -1.90 -13.16
C LEU A 113 -2.23 -2.30 -14.50
N ASN A 114 -2.04 -3.60 -14.72
CA ASN A 114 -1.47 -4.16 -15.93
C ASN A 114 -0.08 -3.57 -16.22
N VAL A 115 0.79 -3.61 -15.21
CA VAL A 115 2.16 -3.10 -15.34
C VAL A 115 3.16 -4.18 -14.93
N ASP A 116 4.37 -4.09 -15.51
CA ASP A 116 5.46 -5.02 -15.21
C ASP A 116 6.45 -4.47 -14.19
N SER A 117 6.41 -3.16 -13.95
CA SER A 117 7.33 -2.53 -13.02
C SER A 117 6.62 -1.46 -12.22
N ILE A 118 7.06 -1.26 -10.99
CA ILE A 118 6.53 -0.24 -10.10
C ILE A 118 7.62 0.12 -9.10
N ASP A 119 7.73 1.39 -8.77
CA ASP A 119 8.72 1.88 -7.80
C ASP A 119 8.08 2.11 -6.45
N ILE A 120 8.87 1.94 -5.41
CA ILE A 120 8.48 2.26 -4.03
C ILE A 120 9.63 2.97 -3.34
N GLU A 121 9.33 3.61 -2.20
CA GLU A 121 10.33 4.08 -1.26
C GLU A 121 10.06 3.47 0.09
N VAL A 122 11.11 3.01 0.76
CA VAL A 122 11.00 2.38 2.07
C VAL A 122 12.04 3.01 2.97
N LEU A 123 11.62 3.43 4.17
CA LEU A 123 12.56 3.96 5.14
C LEU A 123 13.54 2.84 5.54
N SER A 124 14.83 3.19 5.60
CA SER A 124 15.87 2.20 5.87
C SER A 124 15.68 1.52 7.23
N GLY A 125 15.06 2.21 8.18
CA GLY A 125 14.78 1.64 9.50
C GLY A 125 13.54 0.77 9.59
N ASN A 126 12.76 0.70 8.51
CA ASN A 126 11.55 -0.13 8.49
C ASN A 126 11.92 -1.54 8.05
N GLU A 127 12.49 -2.32 8.96
CA GLU A 127 12.98 -3.65 8.63
C GLU A 127 11.89 -4.62 8.16
N PRO A 128 10.71 -4.69 8.80
CA PRO A 128 9.66 -5.57 8.28
C PRO A 128 9.22 -5.18 6.87
N GLY A 129 9.12 -3.89 6.58
CA GLY A 129 8.79 -3.42 5.26
C GLY A 129 9.84 -3.78 4.23
N ASN A 130 11.12 -3.57 4.58
CA ASN A 130 12.21 -3.93 3.70
C ASN A 130 12.19 -5.41 3.36
N ARG A 131 12.00 -6.27 4.35
CA ARG A 131 11.93 -7.71 4.11
C ARG A 131 10.75 -8.09 3.22
N PHE A 132 9.61 -7.45 3.45
CA PHE A 132 8.41 -7.73 2.64
C PHE A 132 8.67 -7.39 1.17
N TRP A 133 9.17 -6.18 0.91
CA TRP A 133 9.38 -5.74 -0.48
C TRP A 133 10.47 -6.56 -1.16
N GLU A 134 11.53 -6.89 -0.44
CA GLU A 134 12.58 -7.75 -0.98
C GLU A 134 12.04 -9.14 -1.32
N SER A 135 11.13 -9.67 -0.49
CA SER A 135 10.53 -10.99 -0.77
C SER A 135 9.71 -10.99 -2.05
N LEU A 136 9.22 -9.84 -2.48
CA LEU A 136 8.47 -9.69 -3.73
C LEU A 136 9.38 -9.45 -4.93
N GLY A 137 10.69 -9.31 -4.72
CA GLY A 137 11.63 -9.13 -5.80
C GLY A 137 12.09 -7.70 -6.01
N PHE A 138 11.69 -6.77 -5.15
CA PHE A 138 12.18 -5.39 -5.25
C PHE A 138 13.66 -5.34 -4.97
N LYS A 139 14.37 -4.49 -5.70
CA LYS A 139 15.81 -4.26 -5.53
C LYS A 139 16.05 -2.77 -5.35
N GLU A 140 17.01 -2.44 -4.50
CA GLU A 140 17.37 -1.05 -4.27
C GLU A 140 17.94 -0.44 -5.55
N VAL A 141 17.39 0.72 -5.93
CA VAL A 141 17.82 1.45 -7.12
C VAL A 141 18.61 2.68 -6.74
N SER A 142 18.26 3.31 -5.60
CA SER A 142 18.94 4.52 -5.16
C SER A 142 18.89 4.58 -3.63
N ARG A 143 19.61 5.55 -3.10
CA ARG A 143 19.72 5.72 -1.66
C ARG A 143 19.61 7.21 -1.34
N TYR A 144 18.68 7.56 -0.46
CA TYR A 144 18.50 8.94 -0.02
C TYR A 144 19.29 9.14 1.27
N MET A 145 20.17 10.12 1.28
CA MET A 145 21.05 10.36 2.42
C MET A 145 20.96 11.83 2.86
N ARG A 146 21.09 12.06 4.15
CA ARG A 146 20.99 13.42 4.71
C ARG A 146 22.12 13.66 5.70
N LEU A 147 22.78 14.79 5.54
CA LEU A 147 23.74 15.29 6.53
C LEU A 147 23.03 16.32 7.40
N ARG A 148 23.12 16.15 8.71
CA ARG A 148 22.65 17.17 9.66
C ARG A 148 23.85 17.64 10.46
N LYS A 149 24.04 18.93 10.49
CA LYS A 149 25.07 19.54 11.31
C LYS A 149 24.57 19.61 12.77
N ILE A 150 25.41 19.22 13.69
CA ILE A 150 25.07 19.22 15.11
C ILE A 150 25.36 20.58 15.72
#